data_c785dab91a63213acd8ca81550c9fb8c
#
_entry.id   c785dab91a63213acd8ca81550c9fb8c
#
_cell.length_a   1.000
_cell.length_b   1.000
_cell.length_c   1.000
_cell.angle_alpha   90.00
_cell.angle_beta   90.00
_cell.angle_gamma   90.00
#
_symmetry.space_group_name_H-M   'P 1'
#
loop_
_entity.id
_entity.type
_entity.pdbx_description
1 polymer ?
#
loop_
_entity_poly.entity_id
_entity_poly.type
_entity_poly.pdbx_seq_one_letter_code
_entity_poly.pdbx_strand_id
1 'polypeptide(L)'
;PNLVLLKLAGYFREHGIPYELIIDTEVNLECYKRVYLSRVFVFTKLPKFVTDFQMKHPKTWRSKLQMGGTGFYATEEDRDKFDEMRRKDMTQLAMDPFLPGFSMAHQMPDYNIYIPYIEREIEKKVNEESKKLQKKNGTAPTPQEIDAIAVKCRKKYKDYLDYSIGFLTRGCIRQCSFCVNKGERSILPYSNLNDFVDDSRPFIYLWDDNFLCYKNWKALLQELIDRGKPFQFRQGLDERVLDDERAEMLCRAPYHGDFIFAFDQWKDCEVIKRKLKIWKRHCPTKTTKFYLFCGYELTADDDEKLFTDVYYLFCRIQILMSFGCLGYVMRHADYIKHRLGNIYTQVARWCNQPQFYKKMSFEEFVLRNQSYQEEHSSSKKICKSLVTYKEFKDTFADKWEQIEPLFKMKYESTINPANWEG
;
A
#
# COMPACT_ATOMS: atom_id res chain seq x y z
N PRO A 1 6.83 -7.73 -3.93
CA PRO A 1 8.25 -8.11 -3.77
C PRO A 1 8.97 -7.16 -2.81
N ASN A 2 10.07 -7.62 -2.22
CA ASN A 2 10.91 -6.85 -1.32
C ASN A 2 12.15 -6.35 -2.07
N LEU A 3 12.27 -5.03 -2.24
CA LEU A 3 13.34 -4.43 -3.05
C LEU A 3 14.75 -4.68 -2.49
N VAL A 4 14.90 -4.72 -1.15
CA VAL A 4 16.20 -4.98 -0.52
C VAL A 4 16.67 -6.40 -0.89
N LEU A 5 15.78 -7.39 -0.79
CA LEU A 5 16.12 -8.78 -1.14
C LEU A 5 16.40 -8.94 -2.64
N LEU A 6 15.65 -8.22 -3.50
CA LEU A 6 15.92 -8.21 -4.95
C LEU A 6 17.32 -7.66 -5.26
N LYS A 7 17.72 -6.58 -4.61
CA LYS A 7 19.05 -5.96 -4.82
C LYS A 7 20.18 -6.80 -4.25
N LEU A 8 20.00 -7.41 -3.07
CA LEU A 8 20.95 -8.37 -2.52
C LEU A 8 21.15 -9.57 -3.46
N ALA A 9 20.05 -10.09 -4.00
CA ALA A 9 20.12 -11.19 -4.98
C ALA A 9 20.85 -10.77 -6.26
N GLY A 10 20.62 -9.55 -6.75
CA GLY A 10 21.35 -8.97 -7.89
C GLY A 10 22.83 -8.91 -7.64
N TYR A 11 23.23 -8.42 -6.47
CA TYR A 11 24.63 -8.38 -6.05
C TYR A 11 25.26 -9.78 -6.01
N PHE A 12 24.60 -10.74 -5.36
CA PHE A 12 25.12 -12.11 -5.28
C PHE A 12 25.27 -12.76 -6.65
N ARG A 13 24.30 -12.55 -7.53
CA ARG A 13 24.38 -13.05 -8.92
C ARG A 13 25.57 -12.47 -9.68
N GLU A 14 25.78 -11.15 -9.60
CA GLU A 14 26.90 -10.47 -10.26
C GLU A 14 28.27 -10.94 -9.77
N HIS A 15 28.36 -11.30 -8.48
CA HIS A 15 29.61 -11.78 -7.89
C HIS A 15 29.77 -13.32 -7.87
N GLY A 16 28.84 -14.06 -8.51
CA GLY A 16 28.88 -15.52 -8.53
C GLY A 16 28.74 -16.18 -7.15
N ILE A 17 28.12 -15.49 -6.18
CA ILE A 17 27.91 -15.99 -4.82
C ILE A 17 26.62 -16.79 -4.79
N PRO A 18 26.63 -18.07 -4.40
CA PRO A 18 25.41 -18.87 -4.27
C PRO A 18 24.47 -18.28 -3.22
N TYR A 19 23.18 -18.14 -3.56
CA TYR A 19 22.13 -17.66 -2.66
C TYR A 19 20.80 -18.34 -2.95
N GLU A 20 19.90 -18.30 -1.98
CA GLU A 20 18.51 -18.74 -2.15
C GLU A 20 17.55 -17.83 -1.38
N LEU A 21 16.30 -17.74 -1.86
CA LEU A 21 15.21 -17.05 -1.20
C LEU A 21 14.40 -18.07 -0.39
N ILE A 22 14.28 -17.82 0.92
CA ILE A 22 13.51 -18.65 1.84
C ILE A 22 12.18 -17.96 2.13
N ILE A 23 11.08 -18.61 1.75
CA ILE A 23 9.71 -18.17 2.03
C ILE A 23 8.91 -19.38 2.50
N ASP A 24 8.25 -19.28 3.65
CA ASP A 24 7.33 -20.28 4.19
C ASP A 24 7.92 -21.70 4.33
N THR A 25 9.25 -21.81 4.49
CA THR A 25 9.96 -23.07 4.64
C THR A 25 10.87 -22.99 5.86
N GLU A 26 10.88 -24.03 6.70
CA GLU A 26 11.85 -24.16 7.78
C GLU A 26 13.21 -24.58 7.23
N VAL A 27 14.25 -23.89 7.68
CA VAL A 27 15.63 -24.18 7.28
C VAL A 27 16.56 -24.15 8.48
N ASN A 28 17.65 -24.88 8.38
CA ASN A 28 18.75 -24.79 9.34
C ASN A 28 19.65 -23.60 9.00
N LEU A 29 19.57 -22.53 9.77
CA LEU A 29 20.37 -21.31 9.55
C LEU A 29 21.87 -21.55 9.71
N GLU A 30 22.30 -22.63 10.35
CA GLU A 30 23.71 -22.97 10.51
C GLU A 30 24.38 -23.31 9.18
N CYS A 31 23.63 -23.78 8.19
CA CYS A 31 24.15 -24.16 6.87
C CYS A 31 24.54 -22.93 6.01
N TYR A 32 24.15 -21.72 6.39
CA TYR A 32 24.44 -20.52 5.61
C TYR A 32 25.60 -19.73 6.21
N LYS A 33 26.41 -19.10 5.37
CA LYS A 33 27.46 -18.16 5.82
C LYS A 33 26.86 -16.87 6.35
N ARG A 34 25.83 -16.34 5.68
CA ARG A 34 25.15 -15.11 6.02
C ARG A 34 23.66 -15.23 5.70
N VAL A 35 22.80 -14.63 6.53
CA VAL A 35 21.36 -14.60 6.36
C VAL A 35 20.88 -13.16 6.44
N TYR A 36 20.07 -12.72 5.48
CA TYR A 36 19.43 -11.41 5.47
C TYR A 36 17.93 -11.57 5.60
N LEU A 37 17.35 -11.04 6.65
CA LEU A 37 15.92 -11.12 6.93
C LEU A 37 15.28 -9.75 6.86
N SER A 38 14.27 -9.60 6.00
CA SER A 38 13.50 -8.38 5.87
C SER A 38 12.10 -8.55 6.40
N ARG A 39 11.67 -7.65 7.28
CA ARG A 39 10.32 -7.59 7.84
C ARG A 39 9.74 -6.20 7.61
N VAL A 40 8.64 -6.12 6.86
CA VAL A 40 8.02 -4.84 6.48
C VAL A 40 6.91 -4.43 7.47
N PHE A 41 6.11 -5.38 7.96
CA PHE A 41 4.98 -5.11 8.81
C PHE A 41 5.21 -5.60 10.24
N VAL A 42 4.85 -4.79 11.23
CA VAL A 42 5.01 -5.10 12.66
C VAL A 42 4.22 -6.34 13.09
N PHE A 43 3.08 -6.61 12.46
CA PHE A 43 2.25 -7.78 12.76
C PHE A 43 2.77 -9.09 12.13
N THR A 44 3.77 -9.04 11.25
CA THR A 44 4.40 -10.24 10.69
C THR A 44 5.26 -10.89 11.76
N LYS A 45 4.91 -12.12 12.15
CA LYS A 45 5.68 -12.87 13.13
C LYS A 45 7.01 -13.34 12.54
N LEU A 46 8.04 -13.36 13.34
CA LEU A 46 9.30 -14.00 12.95
C LEU A 46 9.08 -15.52 12.87
N PRO A 47 9.69 -16.18 11.88
CA PRO A 47 9.68 -17.65 11.81
C PRO A 47 10.30 -18.25 13.07
N LYS A 48 9.74 -19.36 13.54
CA LYS A 48 10.20 -20.02 14.78
C LYS A 48 11.68 -20.40 14.70
N PHE A 49 12.13 -20.95 13.59
CA PHE A 49 13.54 -21.34 13.41
C PHE A 49 14.53 -20.15 13.52
N VAL A 50 14.08 -18.92 13.25
CA VAL A 50 14.87 -17.69 13.43
C VAL A 50 15.00 -17.38 14.93
N THR A 51 13.91 -17.42 15.67
CA THR A 51 13.91 -17.19 17.11
C THR A 51 14.66 -18.26 17.87
N ASP A 52 14.52 -19.52 17.46
CA ASP A 52 15.25 -20.65 18.03
C ASP A 52 16.78 -20.51 17.80
N PHE A 53 17.18 -20.08 16.60
CA PHE A 53 18.57 -19.78 16.30
C PHE A 53 19.13 -18.65 17.17
N GLN A 54 18.38 -17.58 17.37
CA GLN A 54 18.79 -16.47 18.24
C GLN A 54 18.97 -16.92 19.72
N MET A 55 18.05 -17.76 20.20
CA MET A 55 18.12 -18.32 21.57
C MET A 55 19.30 -19.26 21.74
N LYS A 56 19.59 -20.07 20.74
CA LYS A 56 20.74 -21.00 20.74
C LYS A 56 22.08 -20.25 20.69
N HIS A 57 22.15 -19.10 20.03
CA HIS A 57 23.36 -18.33 19.81
C HIS A 57 23.27 -16.89 20.33
N PRO A 58 22.97 -16.66 21.62
CA PRO A 58 22.60 -15.33 22.14
C PRO A 58 23.66 -14.25 21.96
N LYS A 59 24.94 -14.63 21.92
CA LYS A 59 26.07 -13.70 21.76
C LYS A 59 26.55 -13.54 20.31
N THR A 60 26.28 -14.51 19.45
CA THR A 60 26.91 -14.59 18.11
C THR A 60 25.93 -14.55 16.94
N TRP A 61 24.62 -14.65 17.15
CA TRP A 61 23.64 -14.67 16.07
C TRP A 61 23.77 -13.47 15.10
N ARG A 62 24.14 -12.27 15.62
CA ARG A 62 24.31 -11.06 14.81
C ARG A 62 25.42 -11.14 13.77
N SER A 63 26.46 -11.95 14.02
CA SER A 63 27.51 -12.16 13.04
C SER A 63 27.05 -12.93 11.80
N LYS A 64 25.93 -13.65 11.90
CA LYS A 64 25.38 -14.49 10.84
C LYS A 64 24.06 -13.95 10.29
N LEU A 65 23.17 -13.47 11.15
CA LEU A 65 21.84 -13.00 10.80
C LEU A 65 21.74 -11.48 10.88
N GLN A 66 21.53 -10.84 9.74
CA GLN A 66 21.23 -9.42 9.64
C GLN A 66 19.73 -9.24 9.40
N MET A 67 19.09 -8.43 10.23
CA MET A 67 17.65 -8.16 10.17
C MET A 67 17.39 -6.69 9.92
N GLY A 68 16.43 -6.39 9.05
CA GLY A 68 16.06 -5.02 8.72
C GLY A 68 14.62 -4.90 8.23
N GLY A 69 14.20 -3.64 8.06
CA GLY A 69 12.88 -3.28 7.59
C GLY A 69 11.98 -2.72 8.70
N THR A 70 10.98 -1.94 8.29
CA THR A 70 10.08 -1.15 9.18
C THR A 70 9.28 -1.99 10.17
N GLY A 71 9.10 -3.28 9.89
CA GLY A 71 8.34 -4.19 10.75
C GLY A 71 9.04 -4.56 12.08
N PHE A 72 10.30 -4.16 12.28
CA PHE A 72 10.98 -4.36 13.56
C PHE A 72 10.73 -3.23 14.58
N TYR A 73 10.03 -2.17 14.18
CA TYR A 73 9.89 -0.95 14.96
C TYR A 73 8.42 -0.69 15.24
N ALA A 74 7.95 -1.11 16.41
CA ALA A 74 6.53 -1.11 16.78
C ALA A 74 6.11 0.10 17.62
N THR A 75 7.02 0.74 18.37
CA THR A 75 6.73 1.84 19.29
C THR A 75 7.30 3.17 18.80
N GLU A 76 6.85 4.31 19.41
CA GLU A 76 7.45 5.63 19.11
C GLU A 76 8.90 5.71 19.53
N GLU A 77 9.22 5.14 20.69
CA GLU A 77 10.58 5.05 21.19
C GLU A 77 11.48 4.18 20.28
N ASP A 78 10.90 3.13 19.69
CA ASP A 78 11.57 2.34 18.66
C ASP A 78 11.70 3.13 17.35
N ARG A 79 10.80 4.07 17.04
CA ARG A 79 10.88 4.90 15.81
C ARG A 79 12.03 5.90 15.86
N ASP A 80 12.28 6.55 17.00
CA ASP A 80 13.41 7.48 17.16
C ASP A 80 14.75 6.75 17.07
N LYS A 81 14.82 5.57 17.70
CA LYS A 81 15.96 4.64 17.54
C LYS A 81 16.07 4.13 16.10
N PHE A 82 14.94 3.97 15.40
CA PHE A 82 14.89 3.54 14.02
C PHE A 82 15.43 4.60 13.07
N ASP A 83 15.10 5.84 13.22
CA ASP A 83 15.60 6.92 12.37
C ASP A 83 17.12 7.08 12.55
N GLU A 84 17.63 6.82 13.73
CA GLU A 84 19.06 6.73 13.99
C GLU A 84 19.67 5.45 13.40
N MET A 85 19.02 4.29 13.57
CA MET A 85 19.46 3.00 13.03
C MET A 85 19.27 2.94 11.52
N ARG A 86 18.24 3.54 10.92
CA ARG A 86 18.03 3.62 9.48
C ARG A 86 19.14 4.41 8.80
N ARG A 87 19.61 5.48 9.42
CA ARG A 87 20.83 6.16 8.99
C ARG A 87 22.08 5.27 9.12
N LYS A 88 22.09 4.38 10.12
CA LYS A 88 23.13 3.36 10.34
C LYS A 88 22.92 2.12 9.48
N ASP A 89 21.69 1.69 9.17
CA ASP A 89 21.40 0.49 8.38
C ASP A 89 21.70 0.65 6.88
N MET A 90 21.49 1.82 6.32
CA MET A 90 22.04 2.10 4.99
C MET A 90 23.58 2.03 4.99
N THR A 91 24.21 2.41 6.09
CA THR A 91 25.64 2.25 6.33
C THR A 91 26.02 0.81 6.69
N GLN A 92 25.17 0.06 7.40
CA GLN A 92 25.48 -1.32 7.84
C GLN A 92 25.54 -2.30 6.67
N LEU A 93 24.61 -2.24 5.70
CA LEU A 93 24.70 -3.07 4.49
C LEU A 93 25.92 -2.70 3.65
N ALA A 94 26.25 -1.41 3.53
CA ALA A 94 27.44 -0.97 2.82
C ALA A 94 28.75 -1.32 3.55
N MET A 95 28.70 -1.56 4.87
CA MET A 95 29.85 -1.97 5.71
C MET A 95 29.85 -3.48 6.00
N ASP A 96 28.88 -4.24 5.49
CA ASP A 96 28.85 -5.69 5.67
C ASP A 96 30.04 -6.33 4.94
N PRO A 97 30.93 -7.04 5.63
CA PRO A 97 32.09 -7.66 5.00
C PRO A 97 31.73 -8.73 3.95
N PHE A 98 30.48 -9.19 3.93
CA PHE A 98 29.95 -10.09 2.90
C PHE A 98 29.42 -9.34 1.66
N LEU A 99 29.39 -8.01 1.70
CA LEU A 99 28.84 -7.14 0.64
C LEU A 99 29.83 -6.02 0.25
N PRO A 100 31.09 -6.30 -0.07
CA PRO A 100 32.05 -5.28 -0.43
C PRO A 100 31.58 -4.52 -1.68
N GLY A 101 31.48 -3.18 -1.57
CA GLY A 101 31.04 -2.32 -2.66
C GLY A 101 29.53 -2.32 -2.95
N PHE A 102 28.72 -3.01 -2.14
CA PHE A 102 27.27 -3.00 -2.31
C PHE A 102 26.66 -1.61 -2.12
N SER A 103 25.80 -1.21 -3.06
CA SER A 103 25.05 0.04 -3.01
C SER A 103 23.56 -0.20 -3.15
N MET A 104 22.78 0.10 -2.12
CA MET A 104 21.32 0.03 -2.20
C MET A 104 20.73 0.94 -3.29
N ALA A 105 21.37 2.06 -3.61
CA ALA A 105 20.90 2.94 -4.66
C ALA A 105 21.20 2.38 -6.07
N HIS A 106 22.42 1.86 -6.29
CA HIS A 106 22.92 1.58 -7.63
C HIS A 106 22.94 0.09 -8.01
N GLN A 107 22.68 -0.82 -7.07
CA GLN A 107 22.62 -2.25 -7.35
C GLN A 107 21.40 -2.60 -8.19
N MET A 108 21.60 -3.25 -9.35
CA MET A 108 20.51 -3.79 -10.16
C MET A 108 19.83 -4.95 -9.44
N PRO A 109 18.48 -4.94 -9.29
CA PRO A 109 17.74 -6.05 -8.67
C PRO A 109 17.80 -7.33 -9.50
N ASP A 110 17.83 -8.51 -8.84
CA ASP A 110 17.48 -9.76 -9.49
C ASP A 110 15.98 -10.03 -9.36
N TYR A 111 15.25 -9.72 -10.40
CA TYR A 111 13.80 -9.92 -10.43
C TYR A 111 13.38 -11.39 -10.55
N ASN A 112 14.31 -12.31 -10.81
CA ASN A 112 14.01 -13.74 -10.99
C ASN A 112 13.99 -14.50 -9.66
N ILE A 113 14.50 -13.93 -8.58
CA ILE A 113 14.60 -14.61 -7.27
C ILE A 113 13.26 -15.18 -6.77
N TYR A 114 12.13 -14.56 -7.11
CA TYR A 114 10.79 -15.01 -6.71
C TYR A 114 10.16 -16.05 -7.64
N ILE A 115 10.70 -16.27 -8.84
CA ILE A 115 10.09 -17.16 -9.84
C ILE A 115 9.89 -18.58 -9.29
N PRO A 116 10.89 -19.23 -8.66
CA PRO A 116 10.71 -20.60 -8.17
C PRO A 116 9.62 -20.72 -7.08
N TYR A 117 9.48 -19.69 -6.25
CA TYR A 117 8.42 -19.64 -5.25
C TYR A 117 7.05 -19.47 -5.91
N ILE A 118 6.93 -18.53 -6.87
CA ILE A 118 5.67 -18.25 -7.58
C ILE A 118 5.19 -19.48 -8.35
N GLU A 119 6.07 -20.18 -9.03
CA GLU A 119 5.73 -21.38 -9.80
C GLU A 119 5.19 -22.49 -8.88
N ARG A 120 5.84 -22.75 -7.74
CA ARG A 120 5.32 -23.71 -6.74
C ARG A 120 3.94 -23.32 -6.21
N GLU A 121 3.72 -22.04 -5.92
CA GLU A 121 2.41 -21.56 -5.42
C GLU A 121 1.32 -21.64 -6.50
N ILE A 122 1.66 -21.38 -7.77
CA ILE A 122 0.73 -21.56 -8.89
C ILE A 122 0.37 -23.03 -9.04
N GLU A 123 1.36 -23.92 -9.07
CA GLU A 123 1.13 -25.37 -9.18
C GLU A 123 0.26 -25.89 -8.05
N LYS A 124 0.54 -25.49 -6.81
CA LYS A 124 -0.28 -25.83 -5.64
C LYS A 124 -1.75 -25.38 -5.82
N LYS A 125 -1.96 -24.13 -6.26
CA LYS A 125 -3.31 -23.60 -6.50
C LYS A 125 -4.03 -24.26 -7.66
N VAL A 126 -3.33 -24.56 -8.73
CA VAL A 126 -3.87 -25.33 -9.88
C VAL A 126 -4.36 -26.69 -9.38
N ASN A 127 -3.54 -27.41 -8.58
CA ASN A 127 -3.90 -28.71 -8.04
C ASN A 127 -5.14 -28.63 -7.10
N GLU A 128 -5.20 -27.59 -6.23
CA GLU A 128 -6.37 -27.37 -5.34
C GLU A 128 -7.65 -27.09 -6.14
N GLU A 129 -7.61 -26.20 -7.12
CA GLU A 129 -8.78 -25.83 -7.92
C GLU A 129 -9.21 -26.96 -8.87
N SER A 130 -8.26 -27.70 -9.44
CA SER A 130 -8.54 -28.89 -10.25
C SER A 130 -9.29 -29.97 -9.47
N LYS A 131 -8.89 -30.23 -8.21
CA LYS A 131 -9.60 -31.15 -7.33
C LYS A 131 -11.03 -30.68 -7.01
N LYS A 132 -11.25 -29.36 -6.85
CA LYS A 132 -12.59 -28.80 -6.63
C LYS A 132 -13.48 -28.94 -7.86
N LEU A 133 -12.93 -28.66 -9.06
CA LEU A 133 -13.63 -28.84 -10.33
C LEU A 133 -14.03 -30.31 -10.57
N GLN A 134 -13.09 -31.22 -10.34
CA GLN A 134 -13.35 -32.67 -10.45
C GLN A 134 -14.47 -33.12 -9.49
N LYS A 135 -14.45 -32.65 -8.25
CA LYS A 135 -15.52 -32.90 -7.28
C LYS A 135 -16.88 -32.35 -7.72
N LYS A 136 -16.88 -31.19 -8.39
CA LYS A 136 -18.11 -30.52 -8.84
C LYS A 136 -18.67 -31.16 -10.11
N ASN A 137 -17.83 -31.51 -11.06
CA ASN A 137 -18.21 -31.93 -12.42
C ASN A 137 -18.22 -33.47 -12.57
N GLY A 138 -17.64 -34.23 -11.62
CA GLY A 138 -17.48 -35.69 -11.70
C GLY A 138 -16.38 -36.18 -12.67
N THR A 139 -15.75 -35.27 -13.41
CA THR A 139 -14.70 -35.56 -14.40
C THR A 139 -13.43 -34.74 -14.12
N ALA A 140 -12.27 -35.24 -14.53
CA ALA A 140 -11.03 -34.50 -14.44
C ALA A 140 -11.09 -33.23 -15.34
N PRO A 141 -10.50 -32.08 -14.88
CA PRO A 141 -10.44 -30.87 -15.69
C PRO A 141 -9.66 -31.11 -16.98
N THR A 142 -10.09 -30.47 -18.05
CA THR A 142 -9.36 -30.45 -19.33
C THR A 142 -8.07 -29.63 -19.25
N PRO A 143 -7.10 -29.85 -20.16
CA PRO A 143 -5.89 -29.02 -20.22
C PRO A 143 -6.20 -27.52 -20.33
N GLN A 144 -7.23 -27.12 -21.11
CA GLN A 144 -7.65 -25.73 -21.26
C GLN A 144 -8.16 -25.12 -19.93
N GLU A 145 -8.92 -25.89 -19.15
CA GLU A 145 -9.37 -25.44 -17.82
C GLU A 145 -8.20 -25.29 -16.85
N ILE A 146 -7.23 -26.20 -16.89
CA ILE A 146 -6.00 -26.12 -16.09
C ILE A 146 -5.20 -24.87 -16.46
N ASP A 147 -5.00 -24.60 -17.74
CA ASP A 147 -4.30 -23.40 -18.23
C ASP A 147 -5.03 -22.11 -17.81
N ALA A 148 -6.35 -22.07 -17.90
CA ALA A 148 -7.15 -20.93 -17.48
C ALA A 148 -6.98 -20.65 -15.96
N ILE A 149 -6.92 -21.70 -15.13
CA ILE A 149 -6.64 -21.58 -13.70
C ILE A 149 -5.22 -21.04 -13.48
N ALA A 150 -4.22 -21.58 -14.19
CA ALA A 150 -2.82 -21.14 -14.07
C ALA A 150 -2.66 -19.67 -14.45
N VAL A 151 -3.26 -19.22 -15.56
CA VAL A 151 -3.28 -17.81 -15.99
C VAL A 151 -3.93 -16.91 -14.96
N LYS A 152 -5.08 -17.32 -14.38
CA LYS A 152 -5.76 -16.59 -13.31
C LYS A 152 -4.91 -16.50 -12.05
N CYS A 153 -4.21 -17.57 -11.68
CA CYS A 153 -3.29 -17.57 -10.55
C CYS A 153 -2.09 -16.67 -10.81
N ARG A 154 -1.47 -16.74 -12.00
CA ARG A 154 -0.31 -15.93 -12.38
C ARG A 154 -0.59 -14.42 -12.32
N LYS A 155 -1.81 -13.97 -12.67
CA LYS A 155 -2.24 -12.56 -12.57
C LYS A 155 -2.13 -11.99 -11.14
N LYS A 156 -2.17 -12.83 -10.11
CA LYS A 156 -2.01 -12.38 -8.71
C LYS A 156 -0.56 -12.00 -8.39
N TYR A 157 0.39 -12.48 -9.15
CA TYR A 157 1.82 -12.24 -8.97
C TYR A 157 2.40 -11.20 -9.94
N LYS A 158 1.53 -10.43 -10.64
CA LYS A 158 1.98 -9.42 -11.60
C LYS A 158 2.99 -8.42 -11.03
N ASP A 159 2.84 -8.04 -9.75
CA ASP A 159 3.77 -7.11 -9.08
C ASP A 159 5.18 -7.71 -8.91
N TYR A 160 5.32 -9.03 -8.98
CA TYR A 160 6.59 -9.74 -8.96
C TYR A 160 7.15 -10.00 -10.36
N LEU A 161 6.27 -10.19 -11.35
CA LEU A 161 6.62 -10.67 -12.68
C LEU A 161 6.77 -9.54 -13.71
N ASP A 162 5.92 -8.51 -13.61
CA ASP A 162 5.74 -7.54 -14.69
C ASP A 162 6.40 -6.18 -14.41
N TYR A 163 6.81 -5.91 -13.14
CA TYR A 163 7.26 -4.57 -12.75
C TYR A 163 8.73 -4.55 -12.37
N SER A 164 9.44 -3.56 -12.93
CA SER A 164 10.68 -3.05 -12.36
C SER A 164 10.34 -2.11 -11.21
N ILE A 165 11.05 -2.18 -10.09
CA ILE A 165 10.69 -1.46 -8.86
C ILE A 165 11.89 -0.68 -8.37
N GLY A 166 11.70 0.61 -8.05
CA GLY A 166 12.76 1.43 -7.52
C GLY A 166 12.29 2.76 -6.96
N PHE A 167 13.28 3.60 -6.65
CA PHE A 167 13.12 4.96 -6.18
C PHE A 167 14.03 5.88 -7.00
N LEU A 168 13.50 6.93 -7.58
CA LEU A 168 14.31 8.00 -8.20
C LEU A 168 14.77 8.99 -7.14
N THR A 169 13.93 9.20 -6.13
CA THR A 169 14.17 10.11 -5.02
C THR A 169 13.81 9.47 -3.68
N ARG A 170 14.46 9.93 -2.61
CA ARG A 170 14.13 9.54 -1.24
C ARG A 170 13.92 10.77 -0.38
N GLY A 171 12.98 10.65 0.56
CA GLY A 171 12.68 11.67 1.54
C GLY A 171 11.41 12.47 1.26
N CYS A 172 10.99 13.23 2.27
CA CYS A 172 9.79 14.05 2.22
C CYS A 172 9.94 15.29 3.11
N ILE A 173 9.55 16.45 2.59
CA ILE A 173 9.54 17.73 3.34
C ILE A 173 8.35 17.83 4.31
N ARG A 174 7.36 16.91 4.21
CA ARG A 174 6.13 16.93 4.99
C ARG A 174 6.29 16.13 6.27
N GLN A 175 6.46 16.66 7.38
CA GLN A 175 6.62 15.96 8.65
C GLN A 175 5.26 15.55 9.25
N CYS A 176 4.49 14.72 8.52
CA CYS A 176 3.19 14.24 9.01
C CYS A 176 3.38 13.41 10.28
N SER A 177 2.59 13.70 11.34
CA SER A 177 2.75 13.04 12.65
C SER A 177 2.60 11.51 12.59
N PHE A 178 1.76 11.02 11.71
CA PHE A 178 1.49 9.60 11.52
C PHE A 178 2.48 8.88 10.58
N CYS A 179 3.32 9.63 9.85
CA CYS A 179 4.19 9.04 8.84
C CYS A 179 5.37 8.31 9.47
N VAL A 180 5.70 7.14 8.91
CA VAL A 180 6.87 6.35 9.33
C VAL A 180 8.20 6.97 8.88
N ASN A 181 8.17 7.87 7.87
CA ASN A 181 9.36 8.54 7.36
C ASN A 181 9.65 9.82 8.18
N LYS A 182 10.28 9.67 9.34
CA LYS A 182 10.62 10.80 10.25
C LYS A 182 12.01 11.38 10.00
N GLY A 183 12.95 10.59 9.50
CA GLY A 183 14.37 10.95 9.44
C GLY A 183 14.81 11.66 8.16
N GLU A 184 14.07 11.48 7.07
CA GLU A 184 14.42 12.05 5.75
C GLU A 184 13.61 13.33 5.48
N ARG A 185 14.09 14.46 6.01
CA ARG A 185 13.41 15.76 5.97
C ARG A 185 13.63 16.56 4.68
N SER A 186 14.54 16.11 3.82
CA SER A 186 14.82 16.67 2.50
C SER A 186 14.63 15.60 1.44
N ILE A 187 14.34 16.02 0.21
CA ILE A 187 14.20 15.10 -0.91
C ILE A 187 15.52 15.11 -1.69
N LEU A 188 16.16 13.96 -1.75
CA LEU A 188 17.43 13.75 -2.41
C LEU A 188 17.30 12.79 -3.59
N PRO A 189 18.12 12.91 -4.65
CA PRO A 189 18.21 11.90 -5.69
C PRO A 189 18.69 10.58 -5.09
N TYR A 190 18.24 9.45 -5.64
CA TYR A 190 18.58 8.16 -5.07
C TYR A 190 19.12 7.17 -6.10
N SER A 191 18.31 6.68 -7.04
CA SER A 191 18.75 5.77 -8.10
C SER A 191 18.50 6.41 -9.49
N ASN A 192 19.32 6.07 -10.47
CA ASN A 192 18.99 6.31 -11.86
C ASN A 192 18.04 5.20 -12.36
N LEU A 193 17.31 5.44 -13.45
CA LEU A 193 16.43 4.41 -14.03
C LEU A 193 17.19 3.13 -14.38
N ASN A 194 18.41 3.24 -14.88
CA ASN A 194 19.24 2.09 -15.25
C ASN A 194 19.73 1.25 -14.07
N ASP A 195 19.63 1.75 -12.83
CA ASP A 195 20.02 1.02 -11.63
C ASP A 195 18.94 0.01 -11.17
N PHE A 196 17.72 0.07 -11.76
CA PHE A 196 16.63 -0.83 -11.35
C PHE A 196 15.65 -1.20 -12.46
N VAL A 197 15.67 -0.55 -13.62
CA VAL A 197 14.75 -0.89 -14.71
C VAL A 197 15.30 -2.03 -15.55
N ASP A 198 14.59 -3.13 -15.56
CA ASP A 198 14.78 -4.26 -16.47
C ASP A 198 13.90 -4.05 -17.70
N ASP A 199 14.52 -3.91 -18.86
CA ASP A 199 13.80 -3.61 -20.12
C ASP A 199 12.93 -4.76 -20.62
N SER A 200 13.16 -5.99 -20.16
CA SER A 200 12.30 -7.12 -20.43
C SER A 200 10.94 -7.04 -19.70
N ARG A 201 10.83 -6.21 -18.66
CA ARG A 201 9.61 -6.03 -17.88
C ARG A 201 8.73 -4.92 -18.44
N PRO A 202 7.40 -5.14 -18.57
CA PRO A 202 6.52 -4.18 -19.25
C PRO A 202 6.31 -2.87 -18.50
N PHE A 203 6.49 -2.83 -17.15
CA PHE A 203 6.09 -1.68 -16.34
C PHE A 203 7.16 -1.27 -15.33
N ILE A 204 7.08 -0.01 -14.87
CA ILE A 204 7.91 0.54 -13.79
C ILE A 204 7.03 0.95 -12.61
N TYR A 205 7.37 0.49 -11.38
CA TYR A 205 6.80 0.97 -10.14
C TYR A 205 7.80 1.83 -9.38
N LEU A 206 7.39 3.05 -9.09
CA LEU A 206 8.15 4.02 -8.33
C LEU A 206 7.58 4.14 -6.93
N TRP A 207 8.45 3.96 -5.93
CA TRP A 207 8.07 4.00 -4.52
C TRP A 207 8.55 5.27 -3.82
N ASP A 208 8.80 6.33 -4.60
CA ASP A 208 9.25 7.64 -4.12
C ASP A 208 8.33 8.19 -3.04
N ASP A 209 8.93 8.72 -1.96
CA ASP A 209 8.17 9.21 -0.79
C ASP A 209 7.39 10.49 -1.12
N ASN A 210 7.99 11.43 -1.89
CA ASN A 210 7.34 12.67 -2.33
C ASN A 210 8.01 13.24 -3.59
N PHE A 211 7.83 12.55 -4.71
CA PHE A 211 8.47 12.86 -5.99
C PHE A 211 8.20 14.29 -6.47
N LEU A 212 6.94 14.76 -6.44
CA LEU A 212 6.55 16.06 -6.99
C LEU A 212 7.14 17.26 -6.24
N CYS A 213 7.60 17.07 -5.01
CA CYS A 213 8.29 18.11 -4.22
C CYS A 213 9.80 18.14 -4.48
N TYR A 214 10.36 17.21 -5.24
CA TYR A 214 11.78 17.24 -5.59
C TYR A 214 12.09 18.41 -6.52
N LYS A 215 13.17 19.16 -6.26
CA LYS A 215 13.50 20.35 -7.04
C LYS A 215 13.68 20.12 -8.55
N ASN A 216 14.22 18.94 -8.92
CA ASN A 216 14.44 18.57 -10.31
C ASN A 216 13.40 17.55 -10.81
N TRP A 217 12.18 17.54 -10.23
CA TRP A 217 11.09 16.62 -10.58
C TRP A 217 10.80 16.60 -12.09
N LYS A 218 10.87 17.77 -12.74
CA LYS A 218 10.58 17.92 -14.18
C LYS A 218 11.53 17.13 -15.05
N ALA A 219 12.83 17.20 -14.78
CA ALA A 219 13.85 16.47 -15.53
C ALA A 219 13.66 14.94 -15.37
N LEU A 220 13.42 14.46 -14.14
CA LEU A 220 13.18 13.04 -13.88
C LEU A 220 11.86 12.55 -14.49
N LEU A 221 10.81 13.35 -14.47
CA LEU A 221 9.55 13.00 -15.12
C LEU A 221 9.69 12.96 -16.64
N GLN A 222 10.48 13.88 -17.21
CA GLN A 222 10.76 13.88 -18.64
C GLN A 222 11.56 12.62 -19.04
N GLU A 223 12.56 12.22 -18.25
CA GLU A 223 13.32 10.98 -18.48
C GLU A 223 12.42 9.73 -18.47
N LEU A 224 11.42 9.66 -17.56
CA LEU A 224 10.41 8.60 -17.55
C LEU A 224 9.53 8.62 -18.81
N ILE A 225 9.13 9.82 -19.26
CA ILE A 225 8.34 9.98 -20.49
C ILE A 225 9.14 9.56 -21.71
N ASP A 226 10.39 10.00 -21.83
CA ASP A 226 11.28 9.72 -22.96
C ASP A 226 11.62 8.23 -23.06
N ARG A 227 11.72 7.53 -21.91
CA ARG A 227 11.89 6.08 -21.90
C ARG A 227 10.69 5.33 -22.50
N GLY A 228 9.50 5.95 -22.54
CA GLY A 228 8.29 5.41 -23.17
C GLY A 228 7.70 4.19 -22.49
N LYS A 229 8.29 3.70 -21.39
CA LYS A 229 7.78 2.54 -20.65
C LYS A 229 6.70 2.99 -19.65
N PRO A 230 5.52 2.34 -19.63
CA PRO A 230 4.47 2.69 -18.69
C PRO A 230 4.93 2.58 -17.24
N PHE A 231 4.66 3.62 -16.42
CA PHE A 231 5.08 3.69 -15.03
C PHE A 231 3.95 4.12 -14.09
N GLN A 232 4.11 3.87 -12.81
CA GLN A 232 3.20 4.32 -11.76
C GLN A 232 3.94 4.68 -10.48
N PHE A 233 3.57 5.80 -9.86
CA PHE A 233 3.93 6.10 -8.47
C PHE A 233 2.99 5.34 -7.54
N ARG A 234 3.56 4.50 -6.65
CA ARG A 234 2.80 3.61 -5.75
C ARG A 234 2.52 4.25 -4.39
N GLN A 235 3.32 5.22 -4.00
CA GLN A 235 2.99 6.10 -2.87
C GLN A 235 2.07 7.23 -3.36
N GLY A 236 1.32 7.83 -2.47
CA GLY A 236 0.46 8.95 -2.86
C GLY A 236 1.29 10.16 -3.27
N LEU A 237 1.04 10.71 -4.47
CA LEU A 237 1.60 11.99 -4.91
C LEU A 237 1.06 13.13 -4.03
N ASP A 238 1.91 14.11 -3.75
CA ASP A 238 1.51 15.30 -2.98
C ASP A 238 0.76 16.29 -3.86
N GLU A 239 -0.57 16.27 -3.80
CA GLU A 239 -1.40 17.15 -4.62
C GLU A 239 -1.24 18.63 -4.28
N ARG A 240 -0.85 18.96 -3.05
CA ARG A 240 -0.69 20.36 -2.61
C ARG A 240 0.33 21.16 -3.42
N VAL A 241 1.28 20.49 -4.07
CA VAL A 241 2.27 21.12 -4.97
C VAL A 241 1.88 21.07 -6.43
N LEU A 242 0.74 20.47 -6.76
CA LEU A 242 0.28 20.37 -8.14
C LEU A 242 0.02 21.77 -8.73
N ASP A 243 0.56 22.03 -9.89
CA ASP A 243 0.34 23.20 -10.73
C ASP A 243 0.02 22.76 -12.16
N ASP A 244 -0.22 23.69 -13.05
CA ASP A 244 -0.58 23.38 -14.43
C ASP A 244 0.53 22.58 -15.13
N GLU A 245 1.80 22.91 -14.92
CA GLU A 245 2.92 22.21 -15.53
C GLU A 245 3.02 20.74 -15.06
N ARG A 246 2.90 20.50 -13.74
CA ARG A 246 2.90 19.14 -13.18
C ARG A 246 1.71 18.33 -13.67
N ALA A 247 0.53 18.93 -13.69
CA ALA A 247 -0.70 18.28 -14.13
C ALA A 247 -0.60 17.89 -15.62
N GLU A 248 -0.15 18.81 -16.48
CA GLU A 248 0.03 18.56 -17.91
C GLU A 248 1.03 17.44 -18.16
N MET A 249 2.22 17.52 -17.55
CA MET A 249 3.25 16.50 -17.74
C MET A 249 2.82 15.11 -17.25
N LEU A 250 2.17 15.02 -16.09
CA LEU A 250 1.61 13.75 -15.58
C LEU A 250 0.54 13.20 -16.51
N CYS A 251 -0.35 14.07 -17.03
CA CYS A 251 -1.46 13.65 -17.86
C CYS A 251 -1.01 13.06 -19.21
N ARG A 252 0.04 13.63 -19.83
CA ARG A 252 0.61 13.13 -21.09
C ARG A 252 1.59 11.96 -20.93
N ALA A 253 2.06 11.72 -19.70
CA ALA A 253 2.98 10.63 -19.42
C ALA A 253 2.36 9.25 -19.73
N PRO A 254 3.15 8.24 -20.10
CA PRO A 254 2.71 6.86 -20.23
C PRO A 254 2.44 6.25 -18.84
N TYR A 255 1.47 6.83 -18.11
CA TYR A 255 1.14 6.45 -16.76
C TYR A 255 0.28 5.19 -16.73
N HIS A 256 0.64 4.21 -15.92
CA HIS A 256 -0.05 2.94 -15.79
C HIS A 256 -1.00 2.94 -14.59
N GLY A 257 -2.27 2.61 -14.83
CA GLY A 257 -3.29 2.53 -13.77
C GLY A 257 -3.79 3.89 -13.27
N ASP A 258 -4.30 3.90 -12.05
CA ASP A 258 -4.90 5.09 -11.44
C ASP A 258 -3.83 6.07 -10.95
N PHE A 259 -4.06 7.36 -11.13
CA PHE A 259 -3.29 8.37 -10.38
C PHE A 259 -3.69 8.33 -8.92
N ILE A 260 -2.69 8.30 -8.04
CA ILE A 260 -2.90 8.22 -6.59
C ILE A 260 -2.32 9.46 -5.94
N PHE A 261 -3.18 10.22 -5.27
CA PHE A 261 -2.82 11.39 -4.47
C PHE A 261 -3.14 11.13 -3.00
N ALA A 262 -2.79 12.07 -2.11
CA ALA A 262 -3.05 11.98 -0.68
C ALA A 262 -3.91 13.16 -0.19
N PHE A 263 -5.00 12.86 0.53
CA PHE A 263 -5.83 13.83 1.24
C PHE A 263 -6.04 13.37 2.69
N ASP A 264 -4.97 13.46 3.48
CA ASP A 264 -4.91 12.84 4.80
C ASP A 264 -5.49 13.69 5.92
N GLN A 265 -5.53 15.02 5.78
CA GLN A 265 -5.96 15.93 6.83
C GLN A 265 -7.00 16.94 6.33
N TRP A 266 -8.03 17.17 7.16
CA TRP A 266 -9.10 18.13 6.84
C TRP A 266 -8.59 19.56 6.64
N LYS A 267 -7.55 19.99 7.37
CA LYS A 267 -6.97 21.34 7.22
C LYS A 267 -6.47 21.66 5.81
N ASP A 268 -6.20 20.64 5.00
CA ASP A 268 -5.72 20.81 3.62
C ASP A 268 -6.87 20.96 2.61
N CYS A 269 -8.15 20.95 3.04
CA CYS A 269 -9.31 20.85 2.15
C CYS A 269 -9.37 21.95 1.10
N GLU A 270 -9.12 23.20 1.46
CA GLU A 270 -9.19 24.33 0.51
C GLU A 270 -8.04 24.30 -0.52
N VAL A 271 -6.85 23.86 -0.09
CA VAL A 271 -5.73 23.65 -1.01
C VAL A 271 -6.06 22.53 -1.99
N ILE A 272 -6.56 21.38 -1.48
CA ILE A 272 -6.91 20.22 -2.29
C ILE A 272 -8.00 20.58 -3.32
N LYS A 273 -9.06 21.29 -2.93
CA LYS A 273 -10.11 21.75 -3.87
C LYS A 273 -9.53 22.57 -5.03
N ARG A 274 -8.65 23.54 -4.72
CA ARG A 274 -8.00 24.35 -5.77
C ARG A 274 -7.13 23.49 -6.69
N LYS A 275 -6.39 22.52 -6.14
CA LYS A 275 -5.51 21.65 -6.91
C LYS A 275 -6.30 20.62 -7.73
N LEU A 276 -7.43 20.14 -7.22
CA LEU A 276 -8.37 19.30 -7.98
C LEU A 276 -8.93 20.02 -9.22
N LYS A 277 -9.20 21.31 -9.13
CA LYS A 277 -9.60 22.12 -10.31
C LYS A 277 -8.50 22.13 -11.37
N ILE A 278 -7.25 22.37 -10.97
CA ILE A 278 -6.09 22.31 -11.89
C ILE A 278 -6.00 20.92 -12.51
N TRP A 279 -6.06 19.87 -11.68
CA TRP A 279 -5.98 18.48 -12.14
C TRP A 279 -7.05 18.15 -13.17
N LYS A 280 -8.30 18.53 -12.90
CA LYS A 280 -9.44 18.22 -13.78
C LYS A 280 -9.42 18.96 -15.10
N ARG A 281 -8.82 20.16 -15.16
CA ARG A 281 -8.59 20.86 -16.44
C ARG A 281 -7.68 20.07 -17.37
N HIS A 282 -6.63 19.45 -16.85
CA HIS A 282 -5.65 18.68 -17.64
C HIS A 282 -6.02 17.20 -17.80
N CYS A 283 -6.63 16.61 -16.79
CA CYS A 283 -6.92 15.17 -16.69
C CYS A 283 -8.40 14.87 -16.36
N PRO A 284 -9.39 15.34 -17.13
CA PRO A 284 -10.80 15.20 -16.78
C PRO A 284 -11.28 13.74 -16.73
N THR A 285 -10.75 12.88 -17.60
CA THR A 285 -11.20 11.49 -17.78
C THR A 285 -10.33 10.44 -17.07
N LYS A 286 -9.14 10.81 -16.62
CA LYS A 286 -8.23 9.87 -15.95
C LYS A 286 -8.76 9.48 -14.58
N THR A 287 -8.80 8.18 -14.30
CA THR A 287 -9.18 7.69 -12.96
C THR A 287 -8.18 8.19 -11.92
N THR A 288 -8.70 8.90 -10.94
CA THR A 288 -7.91 9.50 -9.87
C THR A 288 -8.41 9.00 -8.53
N LYS A 289 -7.49 8.55 -7.69
CA LYS A 289 -7.75 7.99 -6.38
C LYS A 289 -6.99 8.80 -5.32
N PHE A 290 -7.59 8.90 -4.14
CA PHE A 290 -6.97 9.59 -3.01
C PHE A 290 -6.85 8.67 -1.81
N TYR A 291 -5.66 8.60 -1.23
CA TYR A 291 -5.49 8.06 0.11
C TYR A 291 -6.16 8.99 1.12
N LEU A 292 -6.93 8.40 2.02
CA LEU A 292 -7.66 9.07 3.09
C LEU A 292 -7.24 8.43 4.41
N PHE A 293 -6.32 9.05 5.10
CA PHE A 293 -5.85 8.56 6.38
C PHE A 293 -6.84 8.88 7.51
N CYS A 294 -7.02 7.96 8.47
CA CYS A 294 -7.95 8.10 9.59
C CYS A 294 -7.60 7.19 10.77
N GLY A 295 -8.22 7.47 11.91
CA GLY A 295 -8.09 6.65 13.12
C GLY A 295 -6.77 6.80 13.86
N TYR A 296 -6.09 7.93 13.73
CA TYR A 296 -4.82 8.23 14.37
C TYR A 296 -5.00 8.82 15.78
N GLU A 297 -4.15 8.39 16.72
CA GLU A 297 -4.17 8.83 18.14
C GLU A 297 -5.53 8.63 18.82
N LEU A 298 -6.29 7.63 18.44
CA LEU A 298 -7.53 7.28 19.13
C LEU A 298 -7.24 6.52 20.41
N THR A 299 -7.98 6.87 21.45
CA THR A 299 -7.99 6.17 22.74
C THR A 299 -9.35 5.47 22.94
N ALA A 300 -9.47 4.67 24.00
CA ALA A 300 -10.65 3.84 24.24
C ALA A 300 -11.95 4.64 24.40
N ASP A 301 -11.85 5.81 25.06
CA ASP A 301 -13.00 6.55 25.59
C ASP A 301 -13.17 7.94 24.93
N ASP A 302 -12.41 8.27 23.89
CA ASP A 302 -12.48 9.58 23.22
C ASP A 302 -13.51 9.55 22.08
N ASP A 303 -14.79 9.48 22.45
CA ASP A 303 -15.92 9.47 21.52
C ASP A 303 -15.94 10.74 20.65
N GLU A 304 -15.57 11.92 21.21
CA GLU A 304 -15.53 13.19 20.47
C GLU A 304 -14.50 13.19 19.34
N LYS A 305 -13.30 12.70 19.63
CA LYS A 305 -12.25 12.60 18.63
C LYS A 305 -12.63 11.59 17.54
N LEU A 306 -13.22 10.46 17.92
CA LEU A 306 -13.71 9.47 16.95
C LEU A 306 -14.79 10.08 16.04
N PHE A 307 -15.81 10.75 16.60
CA PHE A 307 -16.87 11.37 15.82
C PHE A 307 -16.29 12.40 14.86
N THR A 308 -15.44 13.29 15.35
CA THR A 308 -14.82 14.38 14.56
C THR A 308 -13.98 13.80 13.42
N ASP A 309 -13.17 12.77 13.65
CA ASP A 309 -12.35 12.14 12.62
C ASP A 309 -13.21 11.44 11.55
N VAL A 310 -14.27 10.72 11.95
CA VAL A 310 -15.24 10.10 11.02
C VAL A 310 -15.98 11.16 10.22
N TYR A 311 -16.44 12.24 10.86
CA TYR A 311 -17.12 13.34 10.20
C TYR A 311 -16.24 13.99 9.11
N TYR A 312 -14.99 14.35 9.45
CA TYR A 312 -14.07 14.93 8.49
C TYR A 312 -13.59 13.93 7.41
N LEU A 313 -13.56 12.63 7.72
CA LEU A 313 -13.34 11.61 6.72
C LEU A 313 -14.44 11.65 5.64
N PHE A 314 -15.70 11.73 6.04
CA PHE A 314 -16.82 11.82 5.11
C PHE A 314 -16.88 13.15 4.37
N CYS A 315 -16.53 14.26 5.00
CA CYS A 315 -16.39 15.56 4.31
C CYS A 315 -15.31 15.49 3.20
N ARG A 316 -14.17 14.85 3.47
CA ARG A 316 -13.12 14.61 2.45
C ARG A 316 -13.63 13.71 1.32
N ILE A 317 -14.37 12.65 1.65
CA ILE A 317 -15.01 11.77 0.65
C ILE A 317 -16.00 12.56 -0.21
N GLN A 318 -16.81 13.44 0.36
CA GLN A 318 -17.76 14.29 -0.38
C GLN A 318 -17.05 15.19 -1.39
N ILE A 319 -15.94 15.83 -0.99
CA ILE A 319 -15.12 16.63 -1.90
C ILE A 319 -14.63 15.77 -3.05
N LEU A 320 -14.07 14.58 -2.77
CA LEU A 320 -13.58 13.69 -3.82
C LEU A 320 -14.68 13.23 -4.78
N MET A 321 -15.87 12.90 -4.25
CA MET A 321 -17.03 12.55 -5.08
C MET A 321 -17.44 13.70 -6.00
N SER A 322 -17.48 14.95 -5.48
CA SER A 322 -17.86 16.11 -6.29
C SER A 322 -16.92 16.36 -7.48
N PHE A 323 -15.66 15.94 -7.37
CA PHE A 323 -14.69 15.96 -8.45
C PHE A 323 -14.60 14.64 -9.25
N GLY A 324 -15.50 13.69 -9.01
CA GLY A 324 -15.46 12.39 -9.71
C GLY A 324 -14.22 11.55 -9.39
N CYS A 325 -13.65 11.74 -8.19
CA CYS A 325 -12.48 10.99 -7.71
C CYS A 325 -12.89 9.85 -6.77
N LEU A 326 -12.02 8.85 -6.63
CA LEU A 326 -12.22 7.72 -5.75
C LEU A 326 -11.46 7.93 -4.44
N GLY A 327 -12.06 7.52 -3.32
CA GLY A 327 -11.38 7.43 -2.04
C GLY A 327 -10.72 6.07 -1.83
N TYR A 328 -9.67 6.04 -1.01
CA TYR A 328 -9.08 4.84 -0.47
C TYR A 328 -8.71 5.06 1.00
N VAL A 329 -9.52 4.54 1.89
CA VAL A 329 -9.38 4.73 3.33
C VAL A 329 -8.24 3.90 3.89
N MET A 330 -7.26 4.57 4.48
CA MET A 330 -6.11 4.01 5.16
C MET A 330 -6.25 4.22 6.67
N ARG A 331 -6.39 3.13 7.42
CA ARG A 331 -6.62 3.17 8.87
C ARG A 331 -5.29 3.09 9.62
N HIS A 332 -5.04 4.00 10.54
CA HIS A 332 -3.94 3.85 11.50
C HIS A 332 -4.26 2.71 12.49
N ALA A 333 -3.23 2.06 13.03
CA ALA A 333 -3.41 0.95 13.97
C ALA A 333 -4.22 1.32 15.22
N ASP A 334 -4.21 2.58 15.62
CA ASP A 334 -4.93 3.06 16.81
C ASP A 334 -6.46 2.96 16.70
N TYR A 335 -7.01 2.83 15.49
CA TYR A 335 -8.45 2.72 15.32
C TYR A 335 -9.08 1.55 16.11
N ILE A 336 -8.30 0.48 16.36
CA ILE A 336 -8.77 -0.68 17.12
C ILE A 336 -8.84 -0.44 18.63
N LYS A 337 -8.20 0.62 19.14
CA LYS A 337 -8.21 0.96 20.55
C LYS A 337 -9.58 1.46 21.02
N HIS A 338 -10.33 2.09 20.11
CA HIS A 338 -11.66 2.64 20.43
C HIS A 338 -12.74 1.58 20.24
N ARG A 339 -13.73 1.52 21.17
CA ARG A 339 -14.85 0.55 21.13
C ARG A 339 -15.64 0.61 19.81
N LEU A 340 -15.86 1.81 19.27
CA LEU A 340 -16.54 2.03 17.99
C LEU A 340 -15.59 2.03 16.78
N GLY A 341 -14.31 1.75 16.94
CA GLY A 341 -13.31 1.80 15.88
C GLY A 341 -13.63 0.94 14.67
N ASN A 342 -14.48 -0.08 14.82
CA ASN A 342 -14.93 -0.90 13.69
C ASN A 342 -15.68 -0.11 12.61
N ILE A 343 -16.15 1.12 12.89
CA ILE A 343 -16.76 2.02 11.88
C ILE A 343 -15.78 2.27 10.72
N TYR A 344 -14.50 2.51 11.01
CA TYR A 344 -13.48 2.70 9.97
C TYR A 344 -13.28 1.45 9.10
N THR A 345 -13.48 0.25 9.67
CA THR A 345 -13.46 -0.98 8.89
C THR A 345 -14.61 -1.02 7.89
N GLN A 346 -15.81 -0.61 8.30
CA GLN A 346 -16.95 -0.60 7.40
C GLN A 346 -16.82 0.49 6.33
N VAL A 347 -16.35 1.69 6.71
CA VAL A 347 -16.07 2.77 5.74
C VAL A 347 -15.02 2.32 4.72
N ALA A 348 -13.92 1.70 5.17
CA ALA A 348 -12.90 1.17 4.26
C ALA A 348 -13.45 0.06 3.33
N ARG A 349 -14.30 -0.83 3.82
CA ARG A 349 -14.93 -1.88 3.00
C ARG A 349 -15.85 -1.32 1.93
N TRP A 350 -16.51 -0.20 2.18
CA TRP A 350 -17.34 0.50 1.21
C TRP A 350 -16.49 1.35 0.26
N CYS A 351 -15.66 2.23 0.79
CA CYS A 351 -14.92 3.22 0.03
C CYS A 351 -13.85 2.62 -0.87
N ASN A 352 -13.11 1.60 -0.37
CA ASN A 352 -12.00 1.00 -1.11
C ASN A 352 -12.44 0.05 -2.24
N GLN A 353 -13.73 -0.18 -2.39
CA GLN A 353 -14.28 -1.02 -3.45
C GLN A 353 -15.13 -0.16 -4.40
N PRO A 354 -14.63 0.19 -5.60
CA PRO A 354 -15.34 1.08 -6.53
C PRO A 354 -16.77 0.62 -6.87
N GLN A 355 -17.01 -0.69 -6.83
CA GLN A 355 -18.33 -1.28 -7.07
C GLN A 355 -19.36 -0.90 -5.99
N PHE A 356 -18.95 -0.66 -4.74
CA PHE A 356 -19.83 -0.17 -3.69
C PHE A 356 -19.83 1.38 -3.66
N TYR A 357 -18.65 1.98 -3.68
CA TYR A 357 -18.48 3.43 -3.62
C TYR A 357 -19.26 4.18 -4.70
N LYS A 358 -19.29 3.66 -5.93
CA LYS A 358 -20.00 4.30 -7.05
C LYS A 358 -21.51 4.02 -7.06
N LYS A 359 -21.95 2.84 -6.54
CA LYS A 359 -23.34 2.38 -6.73
C LYS A 359 -24.27 2.66 -5.56
N MET A 360 -23.74 2.85 -4.36
CA MET A 360 -24.56 3.00 -3.16
C MET A 360 -23.92 3.95 -2.16
N SER A 361 -24.75 4.56 -1.30
CA SER A 361 -24.28 5.33 -0.16
C SER A 361 -23.66 4.41 0.90
N PHE A 362 -22.95 5.00 1.87
CA PHE A 362 -22.44 4.23 3.00
C PHE A 362 -23.57 3.60 3.82
N GLU A 363 -24.65 4.33 4.05
CA GLU A 363 -25.83 3.83 4.76
C GLU A 363 -26.43 2.60 4.04
N GLU A 364 -26.68 2.70 2.73
CA GLU A 364 -27.17 1.56 1.95
C GLU A 364 -26.21 0.36 2.00
N PHE A 365 -24.91 0.61 2.00
CA PHE A 365 -23.91 -0.44 2.11
C PHE A 365 -23.99 -1.18 3.46
N VAL A 366 -24.13 -0.48 4.57
CA VAL A 366 -24.20 -1.12 5.89
C VAL A 366 -25.54 -1.79 6.14
N LEU A 367 -26.63 -1.28 5.57
CA LEU A 367 -27.98 -1.81 5.72
C LEU A 367 -28.33 -2.94 4.74
N ARG A 368 -27.54 -3.15 3.66
CA ARG A 368 -27.86 -4.10 2.57
C ARG A 368 -28.22 -5.53 2.97
N ASN A 369 -27.79 -5.96 4.14
CA ASN A 369 -28.05 -7.31 4.65
C ASN A 369 -29.05 -7.29 5.83
N GLN A 370 -29.76 -6.20 6.05
CA GLN A 370 -30.68 -6.07 7.19
C GLN A 370 -31.82 -7.08 7.09
N SER A 371 -32.51 -7.15 5.96
CA SER A 371 -33.63 -8.08 5.75
C SER A 371 -33.18 -9.53 5.93
N TYR A 372 -32.02 -9.91 5.39
CA TYR A 372 -31.48 -11.25 5.58
C TYR A 372 -31.25 -11.57 7.08
N GLN A 373 -30.76 -10.62 7.85
CA GLN A 373 -30.52 -10.82 9.29
C GLN A 373 -31.83 -10.89 10.08
N GLU A 374 -32.83 -10.13 9.70
CA GLU A 374 -34.16 -10.16 10.32
C GLU A 374 -34.86 -11.51 10.06
N GLU A 375 -34.77 -12.03 8.83
CA GLU A 375 -35.35 -13.34 8.45
C GLU A 375 -34.60 -14.53 9.10
N HIS A 376 -33.30 -14.37 9.39
CA HIS A 376 -32.40 -15.40 9.90
C HIS A 376 -31.88 -15.08 11.30
N SER A 377 -32.69 -14.45 12.13
CA SER A 377 -32.33 -14.02 13.51
C SER A 377 -31.81 -15.14 14.42
N SER A 378 -32.15 -16.40 14.13
CA SER A 378 -31.61 -17.57 14.82
C SER A 378 -30.21 -17.99 14.38
N SER A 379 -29.67 -17.41 13.30
CA SER A 379 -28.32 -17.73 12.84
C SER A 379 -27.28 -17.05 13.73
N LYS A 380 -26.22 -17.79 14.14
CA LYS A 380 -25.11 -17.29 14.93
C LYS A 380 -24.26 -16.23 14.19
N LYS A 381 -24.62 -15.87 12.96
CA LYS A 381 -23.85 -14.98 12.09
C LYS A 381 -24.36 -13.55 12.18
N ILE A 382 -23.84 -12.80 13.12
CA ILE A 382 -24.16 -11.36 13.29
C ILE A 382 -23.56 -10.55 12.13
N CYS A 383 -24.39 -9.68 11.51
CA CYS A 383 -23.94 -8.74 10.51
C CYS A 383 -23.17 -7.57 11.16
N LYS A 384 -21.86 -7.70 11.25
CA LYS A 384 -20.98 -6.70 11.91
C LYS A 384 -21.16 -5.28 11.39
N SER A 385 -21.46 -5.08 10.09
CA SER A 385 -21.68 -3.74 9.53
C SER A 385 -22.92 -3.07 10.12
N LEU A 386 -24.01 -3.82 10.25
CA LEU A 386 -25.28 -3.32 10.80
C LEU A 386 -25.14 -2.98 12.29
N VAL A 387 -24.51 -3.89 13.06
CA VAL A 387 -24.26 -3.65 14.49
C VAL A 387 -23.44 -2.40 14.69
N THR A 388 -22.31 -2.27 14.00
CA THR A 388 -21.42 -1.09 14.09
C THR A 388 -22.14 0.19 13.73
N TYR A 389 -22.99 0.18 12.69
CA TYR A 389 -23.75 1.34 12.28
C TYR A 389 -24.77 1.77 13.34
N LYS A 390 -25.51 0.81 13.92
CA LYS A 390 -26.49 1.09 14.98
C LYS A 390 -25.79 1.62 16.24
N GLU A 391 -24.72 0.97 16.69
CA GLU A 391 -23.95 1.42 17.86
C GLU A 391 -23.41 2.84 17.67
N PHE A 392 -22.90 3.16 16.48
CA PHE A 392 -22.43 4.51 16.14
C PHE A 392 -23.56 5.53 16.17
N LYS A 393 -24.71 5.21 15.53
CA LYS A 393 -25.90 6.06 15.51
C LYS A 393 -26.44 6.33 16.91
N ASP A 394 -26.57 5.28 17.75
CA ASP A 394 -27.11 5.40 19.10
C ASP A 394 -26.17 6.20 20.02
N THR A 395 -24.84 6.02 19.87
CA THR A 395 -23.85 6.76 20.64
C THR A 395 -23.85 8.26 20.33
N PHE A 396 -24.05 8.63 19.05
CA PHE A 396 -24.02 10.00 18.58
C PHE A 396 -25.38 10.51 18.11
N ALA A 397 -26.44 10.12 18.82
CA ALA A 397 -27.82 10.50 18.49
C ALA A 397 -28.02 12.04 18.47
N ASP A 398 -27.37 12.76 19.38
CA ASP A 398 -27.36 14.22 19.48
C ASP A 398 -26.65 14.93 18.33
N LYS A 399 -25.73 14.24 17.63
CA LYS A 399 -24.95 14.74 16.50
C LYS A 399 -25.36 14.08 15.16
N TRP A 400 -26.37 13.22 15.19
CA TRP A 400 -26.73 12.41 14.03
C TRP A 400 -27.11 13.26 12.81
N GLU A 401 -27.85 14.33 13.00
CA GLU A 401 -28.24 15.23 11.92
C GLU A 401 -27.07 15.85 11.15
N GLN A 402 -25.90 15.97 11.78
CA GLN A 402 -24.70 16.52 11.13
C GLN A 402 -24.06 15.53 10.16
N ILE A 403 -24.09 14.21 10.48
CA ILE A 403 -23.38 13.20 9.72
C ILE A 403 -24.29 12.35 8.82
N GLU A 404 -25.58 12.25 9.13
CA GLU A 404 -26.54 11.47 8.36
C GLU A 404 -26.56 11.83 6.87
N PRO A 405 -26.58 13.12 6.46
CA PRO A 405 -26.55 13.49 5.04
C PRO A 405 -25.30 12.98 4.34
N LEU A 406 -24.16 12.95 5.05
CA LEU A 406 -22.89 12.44 4.52
C LEU A 406 -22.93 10.92 4.36
N PHE A 407 -23.58 10.19 5.28
CA PHE A 407 -23.74 8.74 5.16
C PHE A 407 -24.69 8.33 4.04
N LYS A 408 -25.64 9.20 3.70
CA LYS A 408 -26.64 9.01 2.62
C LYS A 408 -26.17 9.49 1.24
N MET A 409 -25.04 10.22 1.15
CA MET A 409 -24.56 10.72 -0.14
C MET A 409 -24.21 9.58 -1.10
N LYS A 410 -24.48 9.76 -2.39
CA LYS A 410 -24.17 8.84 -3.47
C LYS A 410 -23.20 9.47 -4.46
N TYR A 411 -22.28 8.70 -5.00
CA TYR A 411 -21.28 9.18 -5.95
C TYR A 411 -21.91 9.90 -7.15
N GLU A 412 -22.89 9.28 -7.81
CA GLU A 412 -23.52 9.82 -9.02
C GLU A 412 -24.26 11.14 -8.80
N SER A 413 -24.91 11.30 -7.64
CA SER A 413 -25.63 12.54 -7.32
C SER A 413 -24.74 13.64 -6.71
N THR A 414 -23.54 13.27 -6.25
CA THR A 414 -22.59 14.19 -5.63
C THR A 414 -21.61 14.77 -6.66
N ILE A 415 -21.33 14.03 -7.75
CA ILE A 415 -20.45 14.50 -8.82
C ILE A 415 -21.00 15.78 -9.46
N ASN A 416 -20.17 16.81 -9.52
CA ASN A 416 -20.58 18.11 -10.06
C ASN A 416 -19.47 18.71 -10.95
N PRO A 417 -19.54 18.48 -12.29
CA PRO A 417 -18.56 19.04 -13.23
C PRO A 417 -18.41 20.55 -13.19
N ALA A 418 -19.44 21.29 -12.81
CA ALA A 418 -19.36 22.75 -12.64
C ALA A 418 -18.33 23.17 -11.56
N ASN A 419 -18.00 22.29 -10.61
CA ASN A 419 -16.93 22.53 -9.64
C ASN A 419 -15.53 22.46 -10.26
N TRP A 420 -15.40 21.92 -11.50
CA TRP A 420 -14.11 21.73 -12.17
C TRP A 420 -13.70 22.94 -12.99
N GLU A 421 -14.67 23.80 -13.35
CA GLU A 421 -14.48 25.04 -14.09
C GLU A 421 -14.09 26.17 -13.12
N GLY A 422 -13.06 26.91 -13.43
CA GLY A 422 -12.64 28.09 -12.61
C GLY A 422 -11.15 28.27 -12.47
#